data_10cfb464f27a56deca7bc8ce425d5f0e
#
_entry.id   10cfb464f27a56deca7bc8ce425d5f0e
#
_cell.length_a   1.000
_cell.length_b   1.000
_cell.length_c   1.000
_cell.angle_alpha   90.00
_cell.angle_beta   90.00
_cell.angle_gamma   90.00
#
_symmetry.space_group_name_H-M   'P 1'
#
loop_
_entity.id
_entity.type
_entity.pdbx_description
1 polymer ?
#
loop_
_entity_poly.entity_id
_entity_poly.type
_entity_poly.pdbx_seq_one_letter_code
_entity_poly.pdbx_strand_id
1 'polypeptide(L)'
;MCPPARWPTICSDNNEMMGKHAYLILAHKNFGQLRKLVEMLDHPQNDIFIHVDAKAKDFRPETLAGVTRYSRLEILPERIAVNWGGVSIMRSEIALLKAATAREPYAYYHLLSGMDLPIKSQDEMHAFFDAHQGKEFLNLWEFKKSTLTRFRYYTIFPEGEGRFRTRIINHIFKGLQMAVGYRINRHVDFRFGSQWFSITDGLARHVVDNEEWLEKVFRHTSTCDEIFLPTLTAASPFRDNLFHPVPVKSQKEVNLSNMRFIDWTRGESIRHPWTFRRDDLELLESVPHMWARKFDETVDSGIIDALYEKLRYHEEG
;
A
#
# COMPACT_ATOMS: atom_id res chain seq x y z
N MET A 1 -24.94 -20.05 -1.67
CA MET A 1 -25.52 -19.01 -2.53
C MET A 1 -25.51 -17.73 -1.72
N CYS A 2 -24.71 -16.71 -2.09
CA CYS A 2 -24.81 -15.39 -1.52
C CYS A 2 -25.96 -14.64 -2.22
N PRO A 3 -26.75 -13.84 -1.51
CA PRO A 3 -27.78 -13.02 -2.14
C PRO A 3 -27.11 -11.90 -2.97
N PRO A 4 -27.75 -11.47 -4.08
CA PRO A 4 -27.21 -10.39 -4.89
C PRO A 4 -27.31 -9.08 -4.11
N ALA A 5 -26.18 -8.42 -3.92
CA ALA A 5 -26.12 -7.06 -3.38
C ALA A 5 -26.83 -6.09 -4.35
N ARG A 6 -27.80 -5.34 -3.86
CA ARG A 6 -28.39 -4.22 -4.60
C ARG A 6 -27.40 -3.05 -4.57
N TRP A 7 -26.93 -2.66 -5.73
CA TRP A 7 -26.04 -1.51 -5.90
C TRP A 7 -26.84 -0.22 -5.96
N PRO A 8 -26.42 0.88 -5.34
CA PRO A 8 -27.02 2.18 -5.57
C PRO A 8 -26.67 2.65 -7.00
N THR A 9 -27.68 3.14 -7.70
CA THR A 9 -27.55 3.79 -9.01
C THR A 9 -26.75 5.09 -8.80
N ILE A 10 -25.59 5.20 -9.43
CA ILE A 10 -24.78 6.44 -9.41
C ILE A 10 -25.52 7.46 -10.27
N CYS A 11 -26.19 8.42 -9.64
CA CYS A 11 -26.63 9.64 -10.32
C CYS A 11 -25.39 10.49 -10.59
N SER A 12 -25.12 10.72 -11.86
CA SER A 12 -24.09 11.65 -12.32
C SER A 12 -24.60 13.09 -12.16
N ASP A 13 -24.31 13.69 -11.02
CA ASP A 13 -24.31 15.15 -10.91
C ASP A 13 -22.89 15.63 -11.22
N ASN A 14 -22.70 16.11 -12.43
CA ASN A 14 -21.52 16.81 -12.90
C ASN A 14 -21.36 18.13 -12.13
N ASN A 15 -20.66 18.05 -11.00
CA ASN A 15 -19.95 19.18 -10.44
C ASN A 15 -18.53 18.67 -10.12
N GLU A 16 -17.57 19.03 -10.97
CA GLU A 16 -16.17 18.66 -10.84
C GLU A 16 -15.58 19.27 -9.56
N MET A 17 -15.87 18.64 -8.43
CA MET A 17 -15.06 18.87 -7.26
C MET A 17 -13.78 18.06 -7.43
N MET A 18 -12.68 18.74 -7.69
CA MET A 18 -11.33 18.18 -7.52
C MET A 18 -11.27 17.58 -6.11
N GLY A 19 -11.38 16.26 -6.04
CA GLY A 19 -11.51 15.57 -4.75
C GLY A 19 -10.18 15.54 -4.03
N LYS A 20 -10.19 15.68 -2.70
CA LYS A 20 -9.00 15.47 -1.87
C LYS A 20 -8.43 14.06 -2.02
N HIS A 21 -7.14 13.93 -1.77
CA HIS A 21 -6.44 12.65 -1.67
C HIS A 21 -6.13 12.29 -0.22
N ALA A 22 -6.27 11.00 0.13
CA ALA A 22 -5.86 10.46 1.41
C ALA A 22 -4.53 9.70 1.27
N TYR A 23 -3.50 10.13 2.00
CA TYR A 23 -2.23 9.42 2.09
C TYR A 23 -2.22 8.52 3.31
N LEU A 24 -2.07 7.21 3.09
CA LEU A 24 -2.06 6.16 4.10
C LEU A 24 -0.63 5.68 4.29
N ILE A 25 0.00 5.99 5.43
CA ILE A 25 1.44 5.77 5.62
C ILE A 25 1.68 4.70 6.69
N LEU A 26 2.40 3.64 6.32
CA LEU A 26 2.94 2.65 7.24
C LEU A 26 4.35 3.04 7.68
N ALA A 27 4.54 3.38 8.97
CA ALA A 27 5.82 3.83 9.50
C ALA A 27 6.36 2.88 10.58
N HIS A 28 7.68 2.62 10.57
CA HIS A 28 8.31 1.74 11.57
C HIS A 28 9.71 2.19 12.00
N LYS A 29 10.35 3.11 11.30
CA LYS A 29 11.68 3.68 11.57
C LYS A 29 11.90 4.98 10.79
N ASN A 30 13.06 5.60 10.96
CA ASN A 30 13.49 6.78 10.19
C ASN A 30 12.49 7.94 10.31
N PHE A 31 12.19 8.36 11.52
CA PHE A 31 11.14 9.36 11.78
C PHE A 31 11.54 10.77 11.34
N GLY A 32 12.83 11.06 11.14
CA GLY A 32 13.31 12.28 10.46
C GLY A 32 12.89 12.28 8.98
N GLN A 33 13.12 11.19 8.28
CA GLN A 33 12.65 11.00 6.90
C GLN A 33 11.12 11.03 6.81
N LEU A 34 10.42 10.38 7.75
CA LEU A 34 8.95 10.41 7.81
C LEU A 34 8.43 11.85 7.93
N ARG A 35 9.07 12.70 8.75
CA ARG A 35 8.73 14.12 8.86
C ARG A 35 8.82 14.82 7.51
N LYS A 36 9.94 14.65 6.78
CA LYS A 36 10.11 15.23 5.45
C LYS A 36 9.07 14.71 4.44
N LEU A 37 8.76 13.41 4.47
CA LEU A 37 7.68 12.84 3.66
C LEU A 37 6.34 13.55 3.93
N VAL A 38 5.96 13.74 5.20
CA VAL A 38 4.73 14.44 5.59
C VAL A 38 4.73 15.89 5.09
N GLU A 39 5.85 16.61 5.24
CA GLU A 39 5.99 17.98 4.74
C GLU A 39 5.90 18.06 3.19
N MET A 40 6.40 17.06 2.46
CA MET A 40 6.28 16.99 0.99
C MET A 40 4.86 16.65 0.52
N LEU A 41 4.05 16.02 1.36
CA LEU A 41 2.65 15.68 1.10
C LEU A 41 1.69 16.76 1.59
N ASP A 42 2.17 17.78 2.31
CA ASP A 42 1.35 18.85 2.87
C ASP A 42 0.82 19.77 1.76
N HIS A 43 -0.47 19.64 1.47
CA HIS A 43 -1.14 20.34 0.38
C HIS A 43 -2.63 20.54 0.73
N PRO A 44 -3.30 21.64 0.28
CA PRO A 44 -4.71 21.89 0.59
C PRO A 44 -5.68 20.78 0.19
N GLN A 45 -5.32 20.00 -0.83
CA GLN A 45 -6.13 18.88 -1.32
C GLN A 45 -5.68 17.52 -0.78
N ASN A 46 -4.89 17.46 0.30
CA ASN A 46 -4.41 16.22 0.90
C ASN A 46 -4.83 16.12 2.37
N ASP A 47 -5.10 14.89 2.80
CA ASP A 47 -5.12 14.51 4.21
C ASP A 47 -4.20 13.29 4.41
N ILE A 48 -3.54 13.20 5.58
CA ILE A 48 -2.47 12.25 5.85
C ILE A 48 -2.83 11.42 7.08
N PHE A 49 -2.83 10.09 6.91
CA PHE A 49 -3.12 9.12 7.96
C PHE A 49 -1.89 8.23 8.18
N ILE A 50 -1.41 8.13 9.41
CA ILE A 50 -0.18 7.39 9.72
C ILE A 50 -0.48 6.28 10.73
N HIS A 51 -0.15 5.05 10.36
CA HIS A 51 -0.03 3.93 11.28
C HIS A 51 1.44 3.73 11.65
N VAL A 52 1.78 3.82 12.93
CA VAL A 52 3.13 3.55 13.42
C VAL A 52 3.19 2.17 14.04
N ASP A 53 4.12 1.33 13.60
CA ASP A 53 4.33 -0.02 14.14
C ASP A 53 4.49 0.03 15.68
N ALA A 54 3.73 -0.78 16.41
CA ALA A 54 3.80 -0.84 17.87
C ALA A 54 5.19 -1.23 18.40
N LYS A 55 6.03 -1.84 17.56
CA LYS A 55 7.42 -2.20 17.89
C LYS A 55 8.38 -1.02 17.82
N ALA A 56 8.03 0.07 17.14
CA ALA A 56 8.82 1.30 17.06
C ALA A 56 8.72 2.09 18.38
N LYS A 57 9.56 1.73 19.35
CA LYS A 57 9.57 2.30 20.69
C LYS A 57 10.18 3.71 20.77
N ASP A 58 10.97 4.06 19.78
CA ASP A 58 11.64 5.35 19.60
C ASP A 58 10.77 6.43 18.94
N PHE A 59 9.60 6.06 18.41
CA PHE A 59 8.66 7.04 17.87
C PHE A 59 8.16 7.99 18.96
N ARG A 60 8.18 9.28 18.64
CA ARG A 60 7.64 10.36 19.46
C ARG A 60 6.64 11.14 18.63
N PRO A 61 5.34 11.19 19.00
CA PRO A 61 4.31 11.92 18.25
C PRO A 61 4.67 13.40 18.02
N GLU A 62 5.40 14.00 18.99
CA GLU A 62 5.86 15.38 18.93
C GLU A 62 6.76 15.67 17.72
N THR A 63 7.42 14.63 17.17
CA THR A 63 8.23 14.75 15.95
C THR A 63 7.40 15.24 14.76
N LEU A 64 6.11 14.93 14.74
CA LEU A 64 5.17 15.29 13.69
C LEU A 64 4.19 16.41 14.10
N ALA A 65 4.34 16.97 15.30
CA ALA A 65 3.49 18.07 15.74
C ALA A 65 3.75 19.35 14.93
N GLY A 66 2.67 19.93 14.36
CA GLY A 66 2.76 21.18 13.60
C GLY A 66 3.56 21.08 12.30
N VAL A 67 3.72 19.88 11.75
CA VAL A 67 4.47 19.62 10.51
C VAL A 67 3.67 20.02 9.27
N THR A 68 2.35 19.90 9.33
CA THR A 68 1.44 20.28 8.23
C THR A 68 0.85 21.67 8.48
N ARG A 69 0.72 22.46 7.41
CA ARG A 69 0.05 23.75 7.37
C ARG A 69 -1.33 23.66 6.73
N TYR A 70 -1.47 22.81 5.71
CA TYR A 70 -2.65 22.71 4.87
C TYR A 70 -3.41 21.42 5.08
N SER A 71 -2.70 20.30 5.12
CA SER A 71 -3.27 18.96 5.25
C SER A 71 -3.65 18.68 6.71
N ARG A 72 -4.75 17.95 6.89
CA ARG A 72 -4.96 17.28 8.17
C ARG A 72 -3.98 16.15 8.31
N LEU A 73 -3.35 16.05 9.48
CA LEU A 73 -2.49 14.93 9.85
C LEU A 73 -3.14 14.15 11.00
N GLU A 74 -3.36 12.86 10.78
CA GLU A 74 -3.89 11.95 11.80
C GLU A 74 -2.92 10.77 12.00
N ILE A 75 -2.43 10.63 13.23
CA ILE A 75 -1.66 9.46 13.65
C ILE A 75 -2.64 8.51 14.33
N LEU A 76 -2.81 7.29 13.83
CA LEU A 76 -3.74 6.34 14.40
C LEU A 76 -3.37 6.04 15.86
N PRO A 77 -4.33 6.14 16.79
CA PRO A 77 -4.08 5.90 18.21
C PRO A 77 -3.77 4.44 18.50
N GLU A 78 -4.38 3.52 17.77
CA GLU A 78 -4.14 2.09 17.88
C GLU A 78 -2.97 1.69 16.98
N ARG A 79 -1.91 1.14 17.60
CA ARG A 79 -0.70 0.71 16.92
C ARG A 79 -0.64 -0.82 16.91
N ILE A 80 -0.64 -1.39 15.74
CA ILE A 80 -0.50 -2.84 15.50
C ILE A 80 0.99 -3.18 15.44
N ALA A 81 1.41 -4.29 16.08
CA ALA A 81 2.76 -4.83 15.94
C ALA A 81 2.89 -5.56 14.60
N VAL A 82 3.45 -4.90 13.61
CA VAL A 82 3.54 -5.39 12.23
C VAL A 82 4.71 -6.34 12.06
N ASN A 83 4.46 -7.56 11.59
CA ASN A 83 5.49 -8.53 11.25
C ASN A 83 5.57 -8.73 9.74
N TRP A 84 6.78 -8.72 9.21
CA TRP A 84 6.99 -8.95 7.78
C TRP A 84 6.44 -10.32 7.36
N GLY A 85 5.62 -10.33 6.30
CA GLY A 85 4.91 -11.53 5.86
C GLY A 85 3.77 -11.98 6.77
N GLY A 86 3.45 -11.23 7.83
CA GLY A 86 2.35 -11.49 8.76
C GLY A 86 1.02 -10.87 8.31
N VAL A 87 -0.06 -11.37 8.87
CA VAL A 87 -1.42 -10.81 8.66
C VAL A 87 -1.55 -9.39 9.23
N SER A 88 -0.70 -9.05 10.18
CA SER A 88 -0.63 -7.73 10.79
C SER A 88 -0.41 -6.60 9.79
N ILE A 89 0.26 -6.85 8.65
CA ILE A 89 0.41 -5.84 7.58
C ILE A 89 -0.97 -5.50 7.00
N MET A 90 -1.73 -6.49 6.57
CA MET A 90 -3.09 -6.30 6.04
C MET A 90 -3.99 -5.57 7.05
N ARG A 91 -3.93 -5.95 8.32
CA ARG A 91 -4.71 -5.29 9.38
C ARG A 91 -4.35 -3.82 9.54
N SER A 92 -3.07 -3.46 9.44
CA SER A 92 -2.64 -2.06 9.52
C SER A 92 -3.07 -1.24 8.30
N GLU A 93 -3.10 -1.84 7.11
CA GLU A 93 -3.62 -1.20 5.90
C GLU A 93 -5.14 -0.98 6.00
N ILE A 94 -5.90 -1.98 6.47
CA ILE A 94 -7.34 -1.87 6.69
C ILE A 94 -7.64 -0.82 7.77
N ALA A 95 -6.86 -0.75 8.85
CA ALA A 95 -7.02 0.26 9.88
C ALA A 95 -6.86 1.69 9.33
N LEU A 96 -5.88 1.92 8.46
CA LEU A 96 -5.69 3.19 7.75
C LEU A 96 -6.86 3.52 6.82
N LEU A 97 -7.33 2.54 6.03
CA LEU A 97 -8.49 2.72 5.16
C LEU A 97 -9.76 3.04 5.98
N LYS A 98 -9.97 2.36 7.12
CA LYS A 98 -11.11 2.66 8.03
C LYS A 98 -11.05 4.07 8.59
N ALA A 99 -9.89 4.50 9.05
CA ALA A 99 -9.72 5.87 9.57
C ALA A 99 -10.03 6.91 8.50
N ALA A 100 -9.49 6.74 7.30
CA ALA A 100 -9.69 7.68 6.20
C ALA A 100 -11.14 7.66 5.67
N THR A 101 -11.73 6.50 5.40
CA THR A 101 -13.12 6.39 4.89
C THR A 101 -14.18 6.84 5.88
N ALA A 102 -13.90 6.75 7.19
CA ALA A 102 -14.78 7.26 8.23
C ALA A 102 -14.75 8.79 8.30
N ARG A 103 -13.73 9.42 7.75
CA ARG A 103 -13.56 10.86 7.81
C ARG A 103 -14.38 11.61 6.78
N GLU A 104 -14.09 11.34 5.52
CA GLU A 104 -14.78 11.89 4.36
C GLU A 104 -14.49 11.02 3.12
N PRO A 105 -15.23 11.15 2.01
CA PRO A 105 -14.85 10.53 0.76
C PRO A 105 -13.65 11.26 0.14
N TYR A 106 -12.65 10.51 -0.30
CA TYR A 106 -11.50 11.02 -1.03
C TYR A 106 -11.53 10.55 -2.48
N ALA A 107 -11.02 11.35 -3.41
CA ALA A 107 -10.91 10.93 -4.80
C ALA A 107 -9.99 9.70 -4.91
N TYR A 108 -8.89 9.72 -4.16
CA TYR A 108 -7.92 8.63 -4.10
C TYR A 108 -7.37 8.38 -2.69
N TYR A 109 -7.05 7.10 -2.43
CA TYR A 109 -6.36 6.61 -1.23
C TYR A 109 -5.03 6.02 -1.68
N HIS A 110 -3.91 6.60 -1.26
CA HIS A 110 -2.56 6.21 -1.64
C HIS A 110 -1.86 5.50 -0.49
N LEU A 111 -1.53 4.22 -0.65
CA LEU A 111 -0.72 3.50 0.35
C LEU A 111 0.77 3.74 0.10
N LEU A 112 1.44 4.24 1.13
CA LEU A 112 2.88 4.49 1.17
C LEU A 112 3.49 3.88 2.44
N SER A 113 4.80 3.76 2.46
CA SER A 113 5.55 3.55 3.70
C SER A 113 6.41 4.77 4.01
N GLY A 114 6.91 4.89 5.26
CA GLY A 114 7.90 5.90 5.63
C GLY A 114 9.24 5.80 4.88
N MET A 115 9.39 4.81 3.99
CA MET A 115 10.57 4.60 3.13
C MET A 115 10.30 4.99 1.66
N ASP A 116 9.13 5.54 1.36
CA ASP A 116 8.75 6.03 0.04
C ASP A 116 8.83 7.56 0.03
N LEU A 117 9.12 8.15 -1.12
CA LEU A 117 9.04 9.60 -1.30
C LEU A 117 8.32 9.94 -2.61
N PRO A 118 7.61 11.07 -2.67
CA PRO A 118 7.14 11.63 -3.92
C PRO A 118 8.33 12.01 -4.81
N ILE A 119 8.18 11.83 -6.13
CA ILE A 119 9.15 12.24 -7.14
C ILE A 119 8.52 13.17 -8.17
N LYS A 120 7.31 13.60 -7.91
CA LYS A 120 6.56 14.65 -8.60
C LYS A 120 5.96 15.60 -7.56
N SER A 121 5.65 16.82 -7.95
CA SER A 121 4.95 17.78 -7.10
C SER A 121 3.51 17.31 -6.81
N GLN A 122 2.89 17.86 -5.76
CA GLN A 122 1.50 17.51 -5.43
C GLN A 122 0.56 17.97 -6.54
N ASP A 123 0.79 19.11 -7.17
CA ASP A 123 -0.01 19.60 -8.30
C ASP A 123 0.07 18.67 -9.51
N GLU A 124 1.28 18.17 -9.86
CA GLU A 124 1.44 17.18 -10.92
C GLU A 124 0.71 15.86 -10.59
N MET A 125 0.73 15.43 -9.32
CA MET A 125 0.02 14.24 -8.88
C MET A 125 -1.49 14.41 -8.97
N HIS A 126 -2.03 15.52 -8.47
CA HIS A 126 -3.46 15.81 -8.58
C HIS A 126 -3.89 15.86 -10.05
N ALA A 127 -3.20 16.60 -10.90
CA ALA A 127 -3.50 16.67 -12.33
C ALA A 127 -3.47 15.29 -13.01
N PHE A 128 -2.53 14.42 -12.63
CA PHE A 128 -2.46 13.05 -13.15
C PHE A 128 -3.67 12.21 -12.72
N PHE A 129 -4.02 12.22 -11.44
CA PHE A 129 -5.12 11.40 -10.93
C PHE A 129 -6.48 11.94 -11.38
N ASP A 130 -6.65 13.23 -11.53
CA ASP A 130 -7.86 13.86 -12.09
C ASP A 130 -8.07 13.45 -13.57
N ALA A 131 -6.98 13.43 -14.36
CA ALA A 131 -7.03 12.94 -15.75
C ALA A 131 -7.36 11.44 -15.86
N HIS A 132 -7.23 10.69 -14.78
CA HIS A 132 -7.49 9.25 -14.70
C HIS A 132 -8.57 8.91 -13.66
N GLN A 133 -9.51 9.82 -13.43
CA GLN A 133 -10.56 9.66 -12.43
C GLN A 133 -11.30 8.31 -12.56
N GLY A 134 -11.55 7.65 -11.44
CA GLY A 134 -12.24 6.36 -11.40
C GLY A 134 -11.37 5.15 -11.74
N LYS A 135 -10.08 5.32 -12.06
CA LYS A 135 -9.17 4.20 -12.31
C LYS A 135 -8.52 3.71 -11.01
N GLU A 136 -8.36 2.39 -10.92
CA GLU A 136 -7.69 1.72 -9.80
C GLU A 136 -6.24 1.43 -10.16
N PHE A 137 -5.29 2.04 -9.45
CA PHE A 137 -3.86 1.88 -9.66
C PHE A 137 -3.31 0.78 -8.75
N LEU A 138 -3.60 -0.43 -9.10
CA LEU A 138 -3.06 -1.65 -8.53
C LEU A 138 -2.73 -2.62 -9.66
N ASN A 139 -2.00 -3.68 -9.38
CA ASN A 139 -1.63 -4.62 -10.42
C ASN A 139 -2.08 -6.04 -10.13
N LEU A 140 -2.29 -6.79 -11.20
CA LEU A 140 -2.55 -8.22 -11.17
C LEU A 140 -1.42 -8.92 -11.93
N TRP A 141 -0.70 -9.82 -11.24
CA TRP A 141 0.33 -10.66 -11.84
C TRP A 141 -0.24 -11.99 -12.29
N GLU A 142 0.42 -12.59 -13.27
CA GLU A 142 0.25 -14.03 -13.53
C GLU A 142 0.75 -14.84 -12.33
N PHE A 143 -0.10 -15.73 -11.84
CA PHE A 143 0.13 -16.45 -10.60
C PHE A 143 0.92 -17.73 -10.82
N LYS A 144 2.07 -17.89 -10.17
CA LYS A 144 2.75 -19.18 -10.10
C LYS A 144 2.00 -20.11 -9.15
N LYS A 145 1.58 -21.30 -9.60
CA LYS A 145 0.86 -22.30 -8.79
C LYS A 145 1.55 -22.61 -7.44
N SER A 146 2.88 -22.52 -7.39
CA SER A 146 3.66 -22.73 -6.15
C SER A 146 3.35 -21.70 -5.06
N THR A 147 3.02 -20.47 -5.43
CA THR A 147 2.70 -19.39 -4.48
C THR A 147 1.34 -19.63 -3.81
N LEU A 148 0.38 -20.30 -4.49
CA LEU A 148 -0.92 -20.67 -3.92
C LEU A 148 -0.81 -21.50 -2.64
N THR A 149 0.28 -22.23 -2.46
CA THR A 149 0.45 -23.05 -1.26
C THR A 149 0.49 -22.23 0.02
N ARG A 150 0.81 -20.92 -0.03
CA ARG A 150 0.80 -20.00 1.13
C ARG A 150 -0.62 -19.71 1.64
N PHE A 151 -1.64 -19.84 0.78
CA PHE A 151 -3.03 -19.47 1.04
C PHE A 151 -3.99 -20.66 1.07
N ARG A 152 -3.53 -21.84 0.61
CA ARG A 152 -4.30 -23.08 0.55
C ARG A 152 -4.07 -24.01 1.73
N TYR A 153 -3.08 -23.71 2.57
CA TYR A 153 -2.78 -24.48 3.77
C TYR A 153 -2.82 -23.59 4.99
N TYR A 154 -3.32 -24.13 6.07
CA TYR A 154 -3.41 -23.46 7.35
C TYR A 154 -2.00 -23.22 7.93
N THR A 155 -1.70 -21.98 8.26
CA THR A 155 -0.47 -21.58 8.93
C THR A 155 -0.76 -21.36 10.41
N ILE A 156 -0.09 -22.12 11.30
CA ILE A 156 -0.32 -22.05 12.76
C ILE A 156 0.15 -20.71 13.31
N PHE A 157 1.33 -20.27 12.85
CA PHE A 157 1.97 -19.03 13.28
C PHE A 157 2.06 -18.05 12.10
N PRO A 158 0.98 -17.37 11.71
CA PRO A 158 0.98 -16.47 10.56
C PRO A 158 1.87 -15.23 10.79
N GLU A 159 2.10 -14.84 12.03
CA GLU A 159 2.99 -13.74 12.44
C GLU A 159 4.43 -14.18 12.71
N GLY A 160 4.77 -15.43 12.45
CA GLY A 160 6.03 -16.04 12.86
C GLY A 160 7.05 -16.31 11.76
N GLU A 161 6.86 -15.85 10.55
CA GLU A 161 7.77 -16.17 9.42
C GLU A 161 9.23 -15.73 9.65
N GLY A 162 9.45 -14.68 10.43
CA GLY A 162 10.80 -14.23 10.80
C GLY A 162 11.52 -15.10 11.85
N ARG A 163 10.82 -16.04 12.52
CA ARG A 163 11.39 -16.86 13.59
C ARG A 163 11.65 -18.28 13.10
N PHE A 164 12.90 -18.75 13.22
CA PHE A 164 13.32 -20.06 12.72
C PHE A 164 12.43 -21.22 13.22
N ARG A 165 12.12 -21.27 14.52
CA ARG A 165 11.29 -22.34 15.11
C ARG A 165 9.88 -22.37 14.58
N THR A 166 9.21 -21.23 14.49
CA THR A 166 7.84 -21.11 13.99
C THR A 166 7.76 -21.48 12.51
N ARG A 167 8.78 -21.14 11.73
CA ARG A 167 8.89 -21.52 10.31
C ARG A 167 9.01 -23.04 10.13
N ILE A 168 9.78 -23.73 10.99
CA ILE A 168 9.87 -25.20 10.95
C ILE A 168 8.51 -25.83 11.26
N ILE A 169 7.83 -25.38 12.34
CA ILE A 169 6.51 -25.89 12.72
C ILE A 169 5.51 -25.69 11.60
N ASN A 170 5.44 -24.51 11.01
CA ASN A 170 4.57 -24.22 9.88
C ASN A 170 4.87 -25.14 8.68
N HIS A 171 6.14 -25.42 8.40
CA HIS A 171 6.56 -26.33 7.31
C HIS A 171 6.12 -27.77 7.56
N ILE A 172 6.34 -28.29 8.76
CA ILE A 172 5.91 -29.67 9.16
C ILE A 172 4.40 -29.77 9.05
N PHE A 173 3.68 -28.79 9.62
CA PHE A 173 2.21 -28.81 9.62
C PHE A 173 1.63 -28.70 8.20
N LYS A 174 2.26 -27.89 7.34
CA LYS A 174 1.90 -27.86 5.92
C LYS A 174 2.11 -29.21 5.24
N GLY A 175 3.23 -29.88 5.50
CA GLY A 175 3.52 -31.22 4.98
C GLY A 175 2.44 -32.26 5.38
N LEU A 176 2.00 -32.24 6.64
CA LEU A 176 0.91 -33.09 7.14
C LEU A 176 -0.40 -32.80 6.41
N GLN A 177 -0.76 -31.54 6.26
CA GLN A 177 -1.96 -31.14 5.51
C GLN A 177 -1.91 -31.62 4.05
N MET A 178 -0.74 -31.54 3.40
CA MET A 178 -0.54 -32.03 2.04
C MET A 178 -0.73 -33.54 1.96
N ALA A 179 -0.20 -34.29 2.93
CA ALA A 179 -0.28 -35.76 2.97
C ALA A 179 -1.73 -36.24 3.09
N VAL A 180 -2.57 -35.53 3.88
CA VAL A 180 -4.00 -35.89 4.04
C VAL A 180 -4.94 -35.17 3.07
N GLY A 181 -4.39 -34.39 2.11
CA GLY A 181 -5.20 -33.65 1.12
C GLY A 181 -6.03 -32.50 1.71
N TYR A 182 -5.75 -32.07 2.94
CA TYR A 182 -6.46 -30.96 3.57
C TYR A 182 -6.05 -29.62 2.95
N ARG A 183 -7.03 -28.79 2.62
CA ARG A 183 -6.83 -27.44 2.08
C ARG A 183 -7.91 -26.50 2.59
N ILE A 184 -7.48 -25.30 2.99
CA ILE A 184 -8.38 -24.17 3.30
C ILE A 184 -8.64 -23.33 2.03
N ASN A 185 -9.61 -22.44 2.10
CA ASN A 185 -9.91 -21.41 1.08
C ASN A 185 -10.10 -21.95 -0.35
N ARG A 186 -10.61 -23.19 -0.52
CA ARG A 186 -10.72 -23.86 -1.84
C ARG A 186 -11.56 -23.10 -2.86
N HIS A 187 -12.51 -22.30 -2.37
CA HIS A 187 -13.46 -21.51 -3.16
C HIS A 187 -12.94 -20.11 -3.54
N VAL A 188 -11.80 -19.68 -3.00
CA VAL A 188 -11.24 -18.35 -3.26
C VAL A 188 -10.36 -18.39 -4.50
N ASP A 189 -10.63 -17.54 -5.48
CA ASP A 189 -9.78 -17.36 -6.65
C ASP A 189 -8.75 -16.26 -6.37
N PHE A 190 -7.63 -16.67 -5.77
CA PHE A 190 -6.59 -15.76 -5.36
C PHE A 190 -5.92 -15.05 -6.56
N ARG A 191 -5.63 -13.76 -6.39
CA ARG A 191 -4.84 -12.94 -7.32
C ARG A 191 -3.65 -12.35 -6.57
N PHE A 192 -2.54 -12.20 -7.29
CA PHE A 192 -1.30 -11.66 -6.76
C PHE A 192 -1.04 -10.28 -7.36
N GLY A 193 -0.49 -9.37 -6.57
CA GLY A 193 -0.13 -8.03 -7.01
C GLY A 193 0.93 -7.41 -6.13
N SER A 194 1.09 -6.11 -6.22
CA SER A 194 1.91 -5.33 -5.31
C SER A 194 1.09 -4.96 -4.07
N GLN A 195 1.75 -4.81 -2.93
CA GLN A 195 1.19 -4.19 -1.74
C GLN A 195 0.75 -2.75 -2.00
N TRP A 196 1.52 -2.02 -2.83
CA TRP A 196 1.35 -0.58 -3.05
C TRP A 196 0.24 -0.28 -4.05
N PHE A 197 -0.65 0.64 -3.69
CA PHE A 197 -1.80 0.99 -4.49
C PHE A 197 -2.15 2.48 -4.41
N SER A 198 -2.96 2.91 -5.38
CA SER A 198 -3.76 4.14 -5.31
C SER A 198 -5.16 3.78 -5.81
N ILE A 199 -6.15 3.82 -4.92
CA ILE A 199 -7.49 3.32 -5.18
C ILE A 199 -8.54 4.39 -4.93
N THR A 200 -9.70 4.25 -5.58
CA THR A 200 -10.84 5.16 -5.43
C THR A 200 -11.57 4.96 -4.10
N ASP A 201 -12.42 5.90 -3.71
CA ASP A 201 -13.28 5.79 -2.52
C ASP A 201 -14.17 4.55 -2.57
N GLY A 202 -14.70 4.22 -3.74
CA GLY A 202 -15.54 3.04 -3.92
C GLY A 202 -14.81 1.74 -3.56
N LEU A 203 -13.59 1.55 -4.06
CA LEU A 203 -12.80 0.36 -3.73
C LEU A 203 -12.31 0.40 -2.28
N ALA A 204 -11.91 1.56 -1.76
CA ALA A 204 -11.49 1.72 -0.37
C ALA A 204 -12.60 1.28 0.61
N ARG A 205 -13.84 1.77 0.40
CA ARG A 205 -15.01 1.32 1.20
C ARG A 205 -15.31 -0.16 1.00
N HIS A 206 -15.21 -0.66 -0.23
CA HIS A 206 -15.40 -2.08 -0.49
C HIS A 206 -14.41 -2.96 0.29
N VAL A 207 -13.16 -2.52 0.48
CA VAL A 207 -12.19 -3.22 1.35
C VAL A 207 -12.67 -3.21 2.80
N VAL A 208 -13.08 -2.05 3.31
CA VAL A 208 -13.54 -1.90 4.71
C VAL A 208 -14.79 -2.73 4.96
N ASP A 209 -15.76 -2.72 4.05
CA ASP A 209 -17.01 -3.49 4.16
C ASP A 209 -16.78 -5.01 4.12
N ASN A 210 -15.66 -5.45 3.57
CA ASN A 210 -15.27 -6.86 3.49
C ASN A 210 -14.22 -7.27 4.53
N GLU A 211 -13.94 -6.45 5.55
CA GLU A 211 -12.92 -6.73 6.58
C GLU A 211 -13.11 -8.11 7.23
N GLU A 212 -14.34 -8.47 7.59
CA GLU A 212 -14.63 -9.77 8.23
C GLU A 212 -14.29 -10.95 7.29
N TRP A 213 -14.62 -10.82 6.01
CA TRP A 213 -14.28 -11.83 5.01
C TRP A 213 -12.76 -11.92 4.79
N LEU A 214 -12.07 -10.79 4.71
CA LEU A 214 -10.62 -10.72 4.59
C LEU A 214 -9.94 -11.38 5.79
N GLU A 215 -10.36 -11.05 6.99
CA GLU A 215 -9.84 -11.67 8.22
C GLU A 215 -10.08 -13.19 8.20
N LYS A 216 -11.27 -13.66 7.85
CA LYS A 216 -11.60 -15.09 7.76
C LYS A 216 -10.73 -15.83 6.77
N VAL A 217 -10.43 -15.23 5.61
CA VAL A 217 -9.63 -15.84 4.54
C VAL A 217 -8.15 -15.83 4.87
N PHE A 218 -7.63 -14.73 5.42
CA PHE A 218 -6.19 -14.48 5.50
C PHE A 218 -5.56 -14.71 6.87
N ARG A 219 -6.32 -14.72 7.98
CA ARG A 219 -5.77 -14.82 9.36
C ARG A 219 -4.84 -16.02 9.61
N HIS A 220 -4.91 -17.05 8.79
CA HIS A 220 -4.08 -18.27 8.88
C HIS A 220 -3.24 -18.50 7.62
N THR A 221 -2.92 -17.42 6.92
CA THR A 221 -2.05 -17.44 5.73
C THR A 221 -0.79 -16.63 5.99
N SER A 222 0.11 -16.54 5.02
CA SER A 222 1.30 -15.70 5.10
C SER A 222 1.47 -14.84 3.86
N THR A 223 2.11 -13.65 4.01
CA THR A 223 2.33 -12.68 2.91
C THR A 223 1.03 -12.29 2.20
N CYS A 224 0.03 -11.90 2.99
CA CYS A 224 -1.29 -11.57 2.46
C CYS A 224 -1.38 -10.15 1.88
N ASP A 225 -0.46 -9.26 2.21
CA ASP A 225 -0.34 -7.90 1.73
C ASP A 225 -0.30 -7.77 0.20
N GLU A 226 0.31 -8.75 -0.48
CA GLU A 226 0.37 -8.81 -1.94
C GLU A 226 -0.84 -9.52 -2.58
N ILE A 227 -1.81 -9.99 -1.78
CA ILE A 227 -2.87 -10.90 -2.26
C ILE A 227 -4.28 -10.38 -1.93
N PHE A 228 -4.49 -9.79 -0.76
CA PHE A 228 -5.85 -9.51 -0.29
C PHE A 228 -6.57 -8.51 -1.19
N LEU A 229 -5.93 -7.37 -1.49
CA LEU A 229 -6.52 -6.34 -2.34
C LEU A 229 -6.69 -6.81 -3.79
N PRO A 230 -5.66 -7.40 -4.46
CA PRO A 230 -5.82 -7.97 -5.79
C PRO A 230 -6.92 -9.03 -5.87
N THR A 231 -7.05 -9.89 -4.87
CA THR A 231 -8.09 -10.94 -4.82
C THR A 231 -9.48 -10.33 -4.69
N LEU A 232 -9.66 -9.38 -3.78
CA LEU A 232 -10.94 -8.72 -3.56
C LEU A 232 -11.35 -7.90 -4.81
N THR A 233 -10.43 -7.14 -5.39
CA THR A 233 -10.67 -6.35 -6.59
C THR A 233 -11.08 -7.22 -7.77
N ALA A 234 -10.38 -8.32 -8.01
CA ALA A 234 -10.67 -9.24 -9.12
C ALA A 234 -12.05 -9.92 -9.01
N ALA A 235 -12.59 -10.04 -7.80
CA ALA A 235 -13.91 -10.60 -7.51
C ALA A 235 -15.02 -9.54 -7.47
N SER A 236 -14.72 -8.28 -7.78
CA SER A 236 -15.61 -7.13 -7.67
C SER A 236 -15.76 -6.39 -9.01
N PRO A 237 -16.74 -5.48 -9.16
CA PRO A 237 -16.88 -4.63 -10.36
C PRO A 237 -15.67 -3.70 -10.59
N PHE A 238 -14.87 -3.40 -9.56
CA PHE A 238 -13.69 -2.54 -9.68
C PHE A 238 -12.58 -3.14 -10.56
N ARG A 239 -12.66 -4.43 -10.87
CA ARG A 239 -11.76 -5.09 -11.81
C ARG A 239 -11.72 -4.39 -13.18
N ASP A 240 -12.86 -3.92 -13.66
CA ASP A 240 -12.98 -3.30 -14.98
C ASP A 240 -12.45 -1.85 -14.99
N ASN A 241 -12.18 -1.30 -13.81
CA ASN A 241 -11.64 0.05 -13.63
C ASN A 241 -10.12 0.06 -13.45
N LEU A 242 -9.43 -1.08 -13.52
CA LEU A 242 -7.98 -1.11 -13.41
C LEU A 242 -7.31 -0.17 -14.42
N PHE A 243 -6.35 0.64 -13.96
CA PHE A 243 -5.54 1.50 -14.84
C PHE A 243 -4.75 0.65 -15.85
N HIS A 244 -4.25 -0.50 -15.41
CA HIS A 244 -3.61 -1.50 -16.26
C HIS A 244 -4.44 -2.81 -16.21
N PRO A 245 -5.35 -3.03 -17.18
CA PRO A 245 -6.38 -4.08 -17.08
C PRO A 245 -5.86 -5.50 -17.32
N VAL A 246 -4.67 -5.68 -17.89
CA VAL A 246 -4.08 -6.99 -18.16
C VAL A 246 -3.11 -7.40 -17.06
N PRO A 247 -2.95 -8.72 -16.79
CA PRO A 247 -1.94 -9.18 -15.85
C PRO A 247 -0.55 -8.72 -16.27
N VAL A 248 0.18 -8.11 -15.32
CA VAL A 248 1.54 -7.64 -15.56
C VAL A 248 2.53 -8.81 -15.64
N LYS A 249 3.55 -8.67 -16.49
CA LYS A 249 4.55 -9.73 -16.76
C LYS A 249 5.97 -9.34 -16.38
N SER A 250 6.19 -8.05 -16.15
CA SER A 250 7.50 -7.50 -15.84
C SER A 250 7.45 -6.47 -14.71
N GLN A 251 8.58 -6.25 -14.04
CA GLN A 251 8.69 -5.23 -13.00
C GLN A 251 8.40 -3.81 -13.54
N LYS A 252 8.77 -3.54 -14.80
CA LYS A 252 8.46 -2.27 -15.45
C LYS A 252 6.95 -2.03 -15.56
N GLU A 253 6.19 -3.06 -15.95
CA GLU A 253 4.72 -2.98 -16.02
C GLU A 253 4.09 -2.81 -14.64
N VAL A 254 4.63 -3.50 -13.61
CA VAL A 254 4.22 -3.31 -12.21
C VAL A 254 4.37 -1.86 -11.79
N ASN A 255 5.55 -1.29 -12.00
CA ASN A 255 5.84 0.08 -11.64
C ASN A 255 4.90 1.07 -12.34
N LEU A 256 4.61 0.84 -13.62
CA LEU A 256 3.68 1.69 -14.38
C LEU A 256 2.23 1.50 -13.95
N SER A 257 1.80 0.28 -13.61
CA SER A 257 0.40 0.01 -13.26
C SER A 257 -0.04 0.60 -11.92
N ASN A 258 0.88 0.80 -10.98
CA ASN A 258 0.61 1.44 -9.69
C ASN A 258 1.33 2.79 -9.50
N MET A 259 2.01 3.26 -10.55
CA MET A 259 2.73 4.54 -10.59
C MET A 259 3.81 4.69 -9.49
N ARG A 260 4.48 3.57 -9.14
CA ARG A 260 5.58 3.55 -8.16
C ARG A 260 6.85 3.00 -8.79
N PHE A 261 7.93 3.77 -8.73
CA PHE A 261 9.23 3.35 -9.23
C PHE A 261 10.01 2.59 -8.16
N ILE A 262 10.07 1.26 -8.33
CA ILE A 262 10.81 0.36 -7.44
C ILE A 262 11.88 -0.35 -8.26
N ASP A 263 13.15 -0.10 -7.95
CA ASP A 263 14.26 -0.68 -8.69
C ASP A 263 14.75 -1.98 -8.03
N TRP A 264 14.38 -3.07 -8.62
CA TRP A 264 14.83 -4.40 -8.22
C TRP A 264 16.07 -4.88 -9.00
N THR A 265 16.51 -4.11 -10.01
CA THR A 265 17.60 -4.53 -10.90
C THR A 265 18.97 -4.27 -10.30
N ARG A 266 19.09 -3.24 -9.48
CA ARG A 266 20.32 -2.82 -8.80
C ARG A 266 20.38 -3.24 -7.34
N GLY A 267 19.35 -3.90 -6.82
CA GLY A 267 19.28 -4.31 -5.42
C GLY A 267 20.40 -5.28 -5.04
N GLU A 268 20.94 -5.13 -3.83
CA GLU A 268 22.02 -6.00 -3.30
C GLU A 268 21.59 -7.47 -3.12
N SER A 269 20.30 -7.73 -3.15
CA SER A 269 19.71 -9.08 -3.12
C SER A 269 18.31 -9.09 -3.75
N ILE A 270 17.85 -10.28 -4.16
CA ILE A 270 16.48 -10.54 -4.63
C ILE A 270 15.39 -10.14 -3.59
N ARG A 271 15.80 -9.84 -2.35
CA ARG A 271 14.88 -9.57 -1.23
C ARG A 271 14.63 -8.09 -0.95
N HIS A 272 15.50 -7.20 -1.44
CA HIS A 272 15.40 -5.77 -1.16
C HIS A 272 15.64 -4.97 -2.44
N PRO A 273 14.74 -4.03 -2.77
CA PRO A 273 14.96 -3.11 -3.88
C PRO A 273 16.15 -2.20 -3.59
N TRP A 274 16.67 -1.58 -4.64
CA TRP A 274 17.71 -0.56 -4.53
C TRP A 274 17.30 0.56 -3.58
N THR A 275 18.22 1.00 -2.73
CA THR A 275 18.06 2.21 -1.92
C THR A 275 18.65 3.37 -2.70
N PHE A 276 17.79 4.31 -3.13
CA PHE A 276 18.19 5.45 -3.95
C PHE A 276 19.16 6.36 -3.23
N ARG A 277 20.10 6.94 -4.01
CA ARG A 277 21.16 7.81 -3.54
C ARG A 277 21.15 9.12 -4.34
N ARG A 278 21.95 10.10 -3.91
CA ARG A 278 22.03 11.40 -4.56
C ARG A 278 22.26 11.31 -6.07
N ASP A 279 23.09 10.39 -6.52
CA ASP A 279 23.40 10.16 -7.93
C ASP A 279 22.21 9.63 -8.75
N ASP A 280 21.15 9.18 -8.11
CA ASP A 280 19.94 8.69 -8.77
C ASP A 280 18.92 9.81 -9.06
N LEU A 281 19.19 11.06 -8.69
CA LEU A 281 18.23 12.18 -8.80
C LEU A 281 17.73 12.36 -10.22
N GLU A 282 18.63 12.42 -11.20
CA GLU A 282 18.30 12.60 -12.62
C GLU A 282 17.40 11.45 -13.13
N LEU A 283 17.70 10.21 -12.73
CA LEU A 283 16.86 9.06 -13.05
C LEU A 283 15.46 9.23 -12.48
N LEU A 284 15.33 9.61 -11.20
CA LEU A 284 14.04 9.78 -10.53
C LEU A 284 13.20 10.89 -11.18
N GLU A 285 13.84 11.96 -11.63
CA GLU A 285 13.17 13.05 -12.36
C GLU A 285 12.68 12.62 -13.75
N SER A 286 13.41 11.73 -14.43
CA SER A 286 13.12 11.30 -15.79
C SER A 286 11.98 10.29 -15.90
N VAL A 287 11.63 9.57 -14.83
CA VAL A 287 10.59 8.53 -14.85
C VAL A 287 9.20 9.14 -14.67
N PRO A 288 8.15 8.52 -15.27
CA PRO A 288 6.79 9.05 -15.23
C PRO A 288 6.02 8.74 -13.94
N HIS A 289 6.65 8.08 -12.98
CA HIS A 289 6.01 7.61 -11.75
C HIS A 289 5.80 8.75 -10.76
N MET A 290 4.85 8.57 -9.82
CA MET A 290 4.49 9.57 -8.81
C MET A 290 5.34 9.43 -7.54
N TRP A 291 5.66 8.21 -7.17
CA TRP A 291 6.47 7.89 -6.00
C TRP A 291 7.61 6.94 -6.38
N ALA A 292 8.67 6.96 -5.59
CA ALA A 292 9.73 5.97 -5.68
C ALA A 292 9.99 5.29 -4.33
N ARG A 293 10.57 4.10 -4.42
CA ARG A 293 10.94 3.24 -3.32
C ARG A 293 12.22 2.50 -3.66
N LYS A 294 13.24 2.53 -2.83
CA LYS A 294 13.24 2.76 -1.41
C LYS A 294 14.22 3.91 -1.09
N PHE A 295 13.87 4.72 -0.09
CA PHE A 295 14.78 5.71 0.51
C PHE A 295 15.10 5.32 1.95
N ASP A 296 16.31 5.63 2.41
CA ASP A 296 16.74 5.39 3.78
C ASP A 296 17.74 6.47 4.19
N GLU A 297 17.35 7.35 5.12
CA GLU A 297 18.18 8.47 5.58
C GLU A 297 19.52 8.03 6.18
N THR A 298 19.62 6.78 6.64
CA THR A 298 20.86 6.21 7.15
C THR A 298 21.82 5.76 6.06
N VAL A 299 21.34 5.62 4.82
CA VAL A 299 22.13 5.25 3.64
C VAL A 299 22.56 6.49 2.87
N ASP A 300 21.58 7.38 2.56
CA ASP A 300 21.85 8.63 1.88
C ASP A 300 20.74 9.66 2.19
N SER A 301 21.02 10.61 3.06
CA SER A 301 20.10 11.71 3.34
C SER A 301 20.09 12.76 2.23
N GLY A 302 21.14 12.86 1.44
CA GLY A 302 21.30 13.88 0.41
C GLY A 302 20.28 13.77 -0.72
N ILE A 303 19.87 12.56 -1.10
CA ILE A 303 18.78 12.39 -2.07
C ILE A 303 17.43 12.83 -1.49
N ILE A 304 17.19 12.54 -0.20
CA ILE A 304 15.97 12.92 0.50
C ILE A 304 15.86 14.44 0.59
N ASP A 305 16.97 15.10 0.96
CA ASP A 305 17.05 16.56 1.05
C ASP A 305 16.82 17.23 -0.31
N ALA A 306 17.42 16.67 -1.37
CA ALA A 306 17.25 17.20 -2.71
C ALA A 306 15.80 17.13 -3.21
N LEU A 307 15.12 15.99 -2.98
CA LEU A 307 13.70 15.83 -3.33
C LEU A 307 12.82 16.74 -2.46
N TYR A 308 13.11 16.83 -1.16
CA TYR A 308 12.38 17.68 -0.24
C TYR A 308 12.43 19.15 -0.64
N GLU A 309 13.63 19.71 -0.90
CA GLU A 309 13.78 21.12 -1.29
C GLU A 309 13.10 21.42 -2.64
N LYS A 310 13.03 20.43 -3.53
CA LYS A 310 12.43 20.60 -4.86
C LYS A 310 10.92 20.46 -4.86
N LEU A 311 10.36 19.58 -4.06
CA LEU A 311 8.98 19.09 -4.22
C LEU A 311 8.04 19.47 -3.07
N ARG A 312 8.55 20.05 -1.98
CA ARG A 312 7.65 20.56 -0.93
C ARG A 312 6.77 21.69 -1.50
N TYR A 313 5.51 21.67 -1.13
CA TYR A 313 4.55 22.67 -1.60
C TYR A 313 4.90 24.06 -1.07
N HIS A 314 4.90 25.03 -1.96
CA HIS A 314 5.00 26.45 -1.64
C HIS A 314 3.80 27.16 -2.27
N GLU A 315 3.02 27.87 -1.47
CA GLU A 315 2.04 28.80 -2.01
C GLU A 315 2.78 29.84 -2.86
N GLU A 316 2.44 29.89 -4.15
CA GLU A 316 2.93 30.98 -4.99
C GLU A 316 2.33 32.29 -4.44
N GLY A 317 3.22 33.19 -3.98
CA GLY A 317 2.84 34.46 -3.34
C GLY A 317 2.26 35.48 -4.31
#